data_e99cede74ac37c0e97bb78c6257b9c1a
#
_entry.id   e99cede74ac37c0e97bb78c6257b9c1a
#
_cell.length_a   1.000
_cell.length_b   1.000
_cell.length_c   1.000
_cell.angle_alpha   90.00
_cell.angle_beta   90.00
_cell.angle_gamma   90.00
#
_symmetry.space_group_name_H-M   'P 1'
#
loop_
_entity.id
_entity.type
_entity.pdbx_description
1 polymer ?
#
loop_
_entity_poly.entity_id
_entity_poly.type
_entity_poly.pdbx_seq_one_letter_code
_entity_poly.pdbx_strand_id
1 'polypeptide(L)'
;MKLSKKFVISAVALALAAGAFADEYDDYGYEEETAAEPTVTLGGKVEINARAYVDQEDSDGDKIKPEDWHTEAFPSGKLTASYEGLSSDVSMTLKFDKTSIMDGYWMDILDEFTARAYVGNAQLEAGKMRVVWGKGDKVHVLDNFNANDYTDYIIPDYIDRRISEPMFRAVYSTNSNIKFEAVYTPMMTPDRLASSGVWQPKASKTLTSTVEGMVKEQLATSLATTIGAAADPTSPAYAAACESLFAALQFDANSLYPDTYKIKYGQVGARTTFTVGPVDLGLSYYLGRQKTPTADTSTIANATIAAGMTYEALAASGDAKKQYLASQIAANTATDAYNAVLTPYIAGATLPTLDYEVMQVFGFEGATVLFGRLNSRWEVAYNLTKDIAGDDPWVHNNSLSWVAGFDVDLPIHNINVNIQNNGKYILNNDKIGDKEFSPYSGTAIDTAFGGALSSNVKYSYKEADVDYDPNDCYTNNKLIVNISDTWNHEKIKLDLKGIWGIERGDVLVMPSLSFNIKDDFQLNLSGLYIWCNNHDSEFDGWENNSFAQVGVKYTF
;
A
#
# COMPACT_ATOMS: atom_id res chain seq x y z
N MET A 1 4.28 -13.52 16.74
CA MET A 1 5.18 -13.63 17.92
C MET A 1 4.66 -12.67 19.01
N LYS A 2 4.10 -13.19 20.10
CA LYS A 2 3.59 -12.36 21.20
C LYS A 2 4.76 -11.77 21.97
N LEU A 3 5.14 -10.52 21.65
CA LEU A 3 6.04 -9.78 22.53
C LEU A 3 5.34 -9.57 23.88
N SER A 4 5.99 -10.02 24.96
CA SER A 4 5.41 -9.92 26.30
C SER A 4 5.33 -8.44 26.71
N LYS A 5 4.28 -8.07 27.46
CA LYS A 5 4.13 -6.75 28.11
C LYS A 5 5.39 -6.28 28.85
N LYS A 6 6.25 -7.21 29.24
CA LYS A 6 7.54 -6.95 29.88
C LYS A 6 8.55 -6.25 28.95
N PHE A 7 8.48 -6.46 27.61
CA PHE A 7 9.43 -5.85 26.69
C PHE A 7 9.16 -4.35 26.51
N VAL A 8 7.89 -3.95 26.42
CA VAL A 8 7.51 -2.53 26.32
C VAL A 8 7.88 -1.76 27.60
N ILE A 9 7.63 -2.36 28.78
CA ILE A 9 7.98 -1.77 30.07
C ILE A 9 9.52 -1.68 30.23
N SER A 10 10.26 -2.68 29.75
CA SER A 10 11.72 -2.67 29.78
C SER A 10 12.33 -1.63 28.83
N ALA A 11 11.72 -1.38 27.65
CA ALA A 11 12.19 -0.34 26.72
C ALA A 11 11.96 1.07 27.29
N VAL A 12 10.83 1.30 27.95
CA VAL A 12 10.55 2.57 28.65
C VAL A 12 11.49 2.75 29.85
N ALA A 13 11.75 1.68 30.62
CA ALA A 13 12.68 1.72 31.73
C ALA A 13 14.14 1.93 31.27
N LEU A 14 14.54 1.41 30.10
CA LEU A 14 15.86 1.60 29.52
C LEU A 14 16.07 3.04 29.02
N ALA A 15 15.03 3.65 28.44
CA ALA A 15 15.04 5.04 28.00
C ALA A 15 15.15 6.01 29.21
N LEU A 16 14.46 5.70 30.31
CA LEU A 16 14.55 6.47 31.54
C LEU A 16 15.88 6.24 32.26
N ALA A 17 16.50 5.04 32.17
CA ALA A 17 17.79 4.73 32.75
C ALA A 17 18.96 5.35 31.95
N ALA A 18 18.84 5.48 30.62
CA ALA A 18 19.88 6.13 29.81
C ALA A 18 20.06 7.62 30.15
N GLY A 19 18.99 8.29 30.60
CA GLY A 19 19.07 9.65 31.13
C GLY A 19 19.74 9.76 32.53
N ALA A 20 19.81 8.64 33.25
CA ALA A 20 20.37 8.64 34.61
C ALA A 20 21.90 8.36 34.69
N PHE A 21 22.53 7.99 33.56
CA PHE A 21 23.99 7.70 33.51
C PHE A 21 24.82 8.83 32.90
N ALA A 22 24.24 10.01 32.68
CA ALA A 22 24.95 11.15 32.10
C ALA A 22 25.62 12.09 33.13
N ASP A 23 25.46 11.82 34.42
CA ASP A 23 26.10 12.59 35.49
C ASP A 23 27.22 11.79 36.14
N GLU A 24 28.43 11.90 35.62
CA GLU A 24 29.68 11.86 36.40
C GLU A 24 30.91 12.03 35.48
N TYR A 25 31.29 13.28 35.20
CA TYR A 25 32.69 13.61 34.94
C TYR A 25 33.03 15.01 35.48
N ASP A 26 33.93 15.03 36.44
CA ASP A 26 34.44 16.19 37.20
C ASP A 26 35.17 17.23 36.35
N ASP A 27 34.81 18.47 36.62
CA ASP A 27 35.57 19.66 36.98
C ASP A 27 37.01 19.81 36.48
N TYR A 28 37.21 20.61 35.45
CA TYR A 28 38.30 21.57 35.30
C TYR A 28 37.77 22.85 34.65
N GLY A 29 37.76 23.93 35.47
CA GLY A 29 37.20 25.22 35.13
C GLY A 29 37.79 25.90 33.89
N TYR A 30 36.92 26.23 33.00
CA TYR A 30 37.00 27.36 32.07
C TYR A 30 35.60 28.00 32.02
N GLU A 31 35.53 29.33 31.87
CA GLU A 31 34.29 30.09 31.84
C GLU A 31 33.31 29.49 30.84
N GLU A 32 32.19 28.99 31.33
CA GLU A 32 31.13 28.39 30.57
C GLU A 32 30.37 29.46 29.73
N GLU A 33 30.43 29.34 28.40
CA GLU A 33 29.22 29.57 27.62
C GLU A 33 28.18 28.61 28.17
N THR A 34 27.10 29.12 28.74
CA THR A 34 26.02 28.32 29.34
C THR A 34 25.57 27.24 28.37
N ALA A 35 26.06 26.03 28.53
CA ALA A 35 25.57 24.86 27.82
C ALA A 35 24.06 24.75 28.09
N ALA A 36 23.26 24.65 27.04
CA ALA A 36 21.81 24.51 27.17
C ALA A 36 21.52 23.27 28.07
N GLU A 37 20.79 23.49 29.14
CA GLU A 37 20.43 22.38 30.06
C GLU A 37 19.62 21.34 29.29
N PRO A 38 19.80 20.04 29.57
CA PRO A 38 19.03 18.98 28.99
C PRO A 38 17.51 19.24 29.16
N THR A 39 16.76 19.17 28.10
CA THR A 39 15.33 19.50 28.12
C THR A 39 14.48 18.25 27.89
N VAL A 40 13.50 18.03 28.77
CA VAL A 40 12.47 17.01 28.57
C VAL A 40 11.18 17.69 28.16
N THR A 41 10.63 17.31 27.02
CA THR A 41 9.36 17.80 26.52
C THR A 41 8.33 16.70 26.50
N LEU A 42 7.14 16.96 27.02
CA LEU A 42 5.97 16.09 26.94
C LEU A 42 4.86 16.83 26.21
N GLY A 43 4.19 16.16 25.30
CA GLY A 43 3.07 16.72 24.57
C GLY A 43 2.18 15.62 24.03
N GLY A 44 1.05 16.01 23.46
CA GLY A 44 0.16 15.04 22.89
C GLY A 44 -1.07 15.66 22.24
N LYS A 45 -1.86 14.81 21.61
CA LYS A 45 -3.18 15.18 21.09
C LYS A 45 -4.20 14.07 21.32
N VAL A 46 -5.44 14.47 21.48
CA VAL A 46 -6.61 13.59 21.44
C VAL A 46 -7.55 14.12 20.36
N GLU A 47 -8.10 13.23 19.57
CA GLU A 47 -8.98 13.57 18.46
C GLU A 47 -10.14 12.59 18.39
N ILE A 48 -11.34 13.08 18.09
CA ILE A 48 -12.52 12.28 17.81
C ILE A 48 -13.11 12.75 16.50
N ASN A 49 -13.18 11.86 15.53
CA ASN A 49 -13.79 12.09 14.22
C ASN A 49 -15.08 11.28 14.11
N ALA A 50 -16.13 11.91 13.62
CA ALA A 50 -17.39 11.26 13.24
C ALA A 50 -17.61 11.46 11.74
N ARG A 51 -17.82 10.37 11.02
CA ARG A 51 -17.93 10.30 9.56
C ARG A 51 -19.28 9.71 9.17
N ALA A 52 -19.92 10.26 8.13
CA ALA A 52 -21.10 9.71 7.50
C ALA A 52 -20.84 9.55 5.99
N TYR A 53 -21.04 8.35 5.47
CA TYR A 53 -20.92 8.04 4.05
C TYR A 53 -22.22 8.42 3.36
N VAL A 54 -22.17 9.37 2.43
CA VAL A 54 -23.35 10.06 1.88
C VAL A 54 -23.72 9.60 0.48
N ASP A 55 -22.92 8.71 -0.13
CA ASP A 55 -23.02 8.34 -1.54
C ASP A 55 -23.17 6.83 -1.76
N GLN A 56 -23.39 6.06 -0.72
CA GLN A 56 -23.56 4.62 -0.82
C GLN A 56 -24.84 4.23 -1.51
N GLU A 57 -24.83 3.07 -2.17
CA GLU A 57 -25.94 2.45 -2.87
C GLU A 57 -26.37 1.16 -2.17
N ASP A 58 -27.66 0.84 -2.28
CA ASP A 58 -28.19 -0.44 -1.84
C ASP A 58 -27.98 -1.55 -2.89
N SER A 59 -28.49 -2.76 -2.61
CA SER A 59 -28.36 -3.91 -3.53
C SER A 59 -29.04 -3.72 -4.89
N ASP A 60 -29.95 -2.76 -5.00
CA ASP A 60 -30.71 -2.47 -6.22
C ASP A 60 -30.10 -1.31 -7.01
N GLY A 61 -29.01 -0.70 -6.45
CA GLY A 61 -28.29 0.44 -7.03
C GLY A 61 -28.95 1.79 -6.73
N ASP A 62 -29.89 1.83 -5.80
CA ASP A 62 -30.52 3.07 -5.37
C ASP A 62 -29.69 3.73 -4.24
N LYS A 63 -29.58 5.07 -4.27
CA LYS A 63 -28.85 5.82 -3.24
C LYS A 63 -29.50 5.65 -1.87
N ILE A 64 -28.69 5.30 -0.86
CA ILE A 64 -29.14 5.13 0.51
C ILE A 64 -29.60 6.47 1.09
N LYS A 65 -30.76 6.47 1.76
CA LYS A 65 -31.32 7.68 2.37
C LYS A 65 -30.52 8.15 3.59
N PRO A 66 -30.55 9.46 3.92
CA PRO A 66 -29.79 10.03 5.04
C PRO A 66 -30.02 9.35 6.39
N GLU A 67 -31.22 8.82 6.65
CA GLU A 67 -31.56 8.09 7.88
C GLU A 67 -30.84 6.75 8.04
N ASP A 68 -30.39 6.16 6.91
CA ASP A 68 -29.74 4.84 6.83
C ASP A 68 -28.24 4.95 6.46
N TRP A 69 -27.67 6.15 6.39
CA TRP A 69 -26.26 6.32 6.07
C TRP A 69 -25.37 5.57 7.05
N HIS A 70 -24.38 4.87 6.51
CA HIS A 70 -23.33 4.28 7.34
C HIS A 70 -22.53 5.37 8.04
N THR A 71 -22.42 5.27 9.35
CA THR A 71 -21.70 6.24 10.19
C THR A 71 -20.64 5.55 11.03
N GLU A 72 -19.50 6.20 11.18
CA GLU A 72 -18.38 5.72 11.98
C GLU A 72 -17.86 6.82 12.91
N ALA A 73 -17.36 6.43 14.07
CA ALA A 73 -16.67 7.34 15.00
C ALA A 73 -15.29 6.78 15.37
N PHE A 74 -14.27 7.61 15.24
CA PHE A 74 -12.87 7.22 15.44
C PHE A 74 -12.23 8.09 16.52
N PRO A 75 -12.12 7.62 17.77
CA PRO A 75 -11.25 8.24 18.75
C PRO A 75 -9.80 7.87 18.45
N SER A 76 -8.91 8.85 18.54
CA SER A 76 -7.48 8.64 18.42
C SER A 76 -6.70 9.54 19.36
N GLY A 77 -5.47 9.16 19.67
CA GLY A 77 -4.58 9.94 20.51
C GLY A 77 -3.12 9.68 20.18
N LYS A 78 -2.29 10.70 20.35
CA LYS A 78 -0.84 10.60 20.32
C LYS A 78 -0.25 11.20 21.59
N LEU A 79 0.74 10.52 22.18
CA LEU A 79 1.57 11.03 23.27
C LEU A 79 3.00 11.06 22.78
N THR A 80 3.67 12.19 22.94
CA THR A 80 5.08 12.37 22.55
C THR A 80 5.90 12.72 23.78
N ALA A 81 7.08 12.13 23.89
CA ALA A 81 8.09 12.47 24.86
C ALA A 81 9.43 12.61 24.14
N SER A 82 10.17 13.70 24.40
CA SER A 82 11.51 13.87 23.89
C SER A 82 12.46 14.33 24.99
N TYR A 83 13.68 13.87 24.87
CA TYR A 83 14.83 14.32 25.64
C TYR A 83 15.86 14.87 24.65
N GLU A 84 16.26 16.10 24.85
CA GLU A 84 17.30 16.76 24.07
C GLU A 84 18.51 17.04 24.97
N GLY A 85 19.63 16.39 24.66
CA GLY A 85 20.91 16.57 25.32
C GLY A 85 21.92 17.26 24.41
N LEU A 86 23.13 17.53 24.93
CA LEU A 86 24.19 18.24 24.20
C LEU A 86 24.68 17.49 22.95
N SER A 87 24.74 16.17 23.00
CA SER A 87 25.30 15.33 21.93
C SER A 87 24.40 14.15 21.56
N SER A 88 23.21 14.07 22.14
CA SER A 88 22.25 12.99 21.88
C SER A 88 20.83 13.41 22.16
N ASP A 89 19.89 12.87 21.38
CA ASP A 89 18.46 13.04 21.58
C ASP A 89 17.79 11.67 21.63
N VAL A 90 16.68 11.61 22.36
CA VAL A 90 15.78 10.46 22.35
C VAL A 90 14.37 10.97 22.22
N SER A 91 13.61 10.43 21.28
CA SER A 91 12.20 10.76 21.12
C SER A 91 11.35 9.49 21.05
N MET A 92 10.14 9.58 21.60
CA MET A 92 9.17 8.50 21.59
C MET A 92 7.78 9.06 21.32
N THR A 93 7.04 8.40 20.43
CA THR A 93 5.62 8.68 20.15
C THR A 93 4.81 7.41 20.36
N LEU A 94 3.77 7.50 21.18
CA LEU A 94 2.74 6.47 21.32
C LEU A 94 1.48 6.92 20.57
N LYS A 95 0.91 6.02 19.78
CA LYS A 95 -0.31 6.24 19.00
C LYS A 95 -1.39 5.26 19.42
N PHE A 96 -2.58 5.77 19.64
CA PHE A 96 -3.77 5.01 20.01
C PHE A 96 -4.88 5.35 19.01
N ASP A 97 -5.22 4.42 18.14
CA ASP A 97 -6.26 4.59 17.13
C ASP A 97 -6.98 3.27 16.85
N LYS A 98 -7.93 3.29 15.92
CA LYS A 98 -8.68 2.09 15.51
C LYS A 98 -7.73 0.98 15.08
N THR A 99 -6.76 1.27 14.23
CA THR A 99 -5.83 0.29 13.67
C THR A 99 -4.99 -0.37 14.76
N SER A 100 -4.42 0.40 15.67
CA SER A 100 -3.56 -0.12 16.74
C SER A 100 -4.32 -0.88 17.82
N ILE A 101 -5.56 -0.48 18.14
CA ILE A 101 -6.33 -1.03 19.28
C ILE A 101 -7.36 -2.07 18.83
N MET A 102 -8.15 -1.77 17.78
CA MET A 102 -9.30 -2.60 17.38
C MET A 102 -8.90 -3.63 16.32
N ASP A 103 -8.06 -3.24 15.34
CA ASP A 103 -7.66 -4.11 14.24
C ASP A 103 -6.48 -5.03 14.61
N GLY A 104 -5.97 -4.92 15.85
CA GLY A 104 -5.00 -5.85 16.41
C GLY A 104 -3.53 -5.54 16.12
N TYR A 105 -3.20 -4.37 15.58
CA TYR A 105 -1.82 -3.95 15.30
C TYR A 105 -1.13 -3.33 16.53
N TRP A 106 -1.06 -4.08 17.61
CA TRP A 106 -0.53 -3.63 18.92
C TRP A 106 0.90 -3.05 18.88
N MET A 107 1.71 -3.48 17.90
CA MET A 107 3.07 -2.98 17.75
C MET A 107 3.10 -1.53 17.25
N ASP A 108 1.99 -1.02 16.71
CA ASP A 108 1.88 0.36 16.25
C ASP A 108 1.51 1.34 17.36
N ILE A 109 1.20 0.84 18.57
CA ILE A 109 1.09 1.70 19.76
C ILE A 109 2.40 2.43 19.99
N LEU A 110 3.57 1.77 19.82
CA LEU A 110 4.84 2.46 19.69
C LEU A 110 4.96 2.97 18.25
N ASP A 111 4.46 4.18 18.00
CA ASP A 111 4.46 4.79 16.68
C ASP A 111 5.89 5.10 16.21
N GLU A 112 6.67 5.81 17.04
CA GLU A 112 8.07 6.08 16.78
C GLU A 112 8.89 5.98 18.07
N PHE A 113 10.13 5.53 17.93
CA PHE A 113 11.16 5.62 18.94
C PHE A 113 12.50 5.82 18.24
N THR A 114 13.15 6.94 18.49
CA THR A 114 14.42 7.29 17.85
C THR A 114 15.43 7.71 18.89
N ALA A 115 16.58 7.07 18.87
CA ALA A 115 17.77 7.52 19.58
C ALA A 115 18.78 8.07 18.57
N ARG A 116 19.26 9.27 18.82
CA ARG A 116 20.17 10.00 17.94
C ARG A 116 21.43 10.43 18.69
N ALA A 117 22.58 10.29 18.05
CA ALA A 117 23.86 10.75 18.58
C ALA A 117 24.59 11.61 17.54
N TYR A 118 25.23 12.68 18.01
CA TYR A 118 26.01 13.59 17.19
C TYR A 118 27.51 13.40 17.50
N VAL A 119 28.28 13.09 16.45
CA VAL A 119 29.72 12.86 16.56
C VAL A 119 30.42 13.71 15.48
N GLY A 120 30.87 14.89 15.86
CA GLY A 120 31.41 15.85 14.92
C GLY A 120 30.40 16.20 13.83
N ASN A 121 30.75 15.98 12.57
CA ASN A 121 29.86 16.23 11.42
C ASN A 121 28.93 15.03 11.11
N ALA A 122 28.96 13.97 11.89
CA ALA A 122 28.13 12.79 11.70
C ALA A 122 26.96 12.78 12.70
N GLN A 123 25.81 12.33 12.22
CA GLN A 123 24.60 12.04 12.99
C GLN A 123 24.25 10.56 12.79
N LEU A 124 24.14 9.83 13.89
CA LEU A 124 23.77 8.42 13.89
C LEU A 124 22.42 8.27 14.57
N GLU A 125 21.52 7.55 13.94
CA GLU A 125 20.18 7.30 14.45
C GLU A 125 19.87 5.81 14.44
N ALA A 126 19.16 5.36 15.46
CA ALA A 126 18.65 4.01 15.55
C ALA A 126 17.29 4.01 16.23
N GLY A 127 16.38 3.18 15.75
CA GLY A 127 15.06 3.05 16.37
C GLY A 127 13.97 2.62 15.40
N LYS A 128 12.73 2.75 15.83
CA LYS A 128 11.53 2.60 15.01
C LYS A 128 11.16 4.00 14.50
N MET A 129 11.42 4.30 13.23
CA MET A 129 11.32 5.65 12.71
C MET A 129 10.78 5.70 11.28
N ARG A 130 10.45 6.90 10.84
CA ARG A 130 10.13 7.23 9.45
C ARG A 130 11.27 8.02 8.84
N VAL A 131 11.65 7.66 7.62
CA VAL A 131 12.63 8.38 6.82
C VAL A 131 11.96 8.80 5.52
N VAL A 132 11.93 10.09 5.25
CA VAL A 132 11.34 10.64 4.02
C VAL A 132 12.45 11.06 3.08
N TRP A 133 12.48 10.45 1.91
CA TRP A 133 13.34 10.86 0.81
C TRP A 133 12.54 11.53 -0.29
N GLY A 134 13.16 12.51 -0.94
CA GLY A 134 12.54 13.29 -1.98
C GLY A 134 12.35 14.76 -1.59
N LYS A 135 12.03 15.57 -2.59
CA LYS A 135 11.79 17.02 -2.48
C LYS A 135 10.32 17.38 -2.74
N GLY A 136 9.50 16.43 -3.23
CA GLY A 136 8.07 16.63 -3.47
C GLY A 136 7.33 17.13 -2.23
N ASP A 137 6.12 17.60 -2.41
CA ASP A 137 5.30 18.08 -1.30
C ASP A 137 4.13 17.11 -1.07
N LYS A 138 4.23 16.27 -0.05
CA LYS A 138 3.25 15.24 0.32
C LYS A 138 3.03 14.13 -0.73
N VAL A 139 3.78 14.15 -1.83
CA VAL A 139 3.82 13.09 -2.85
C VAL A 139 5.25 12.87 -3.26
N HIS A 140 5.71 11.63 -3.18
CA HIS A 140 7.09 11.24 -3.43
C HIS A 140 7.16 9.98 -4.27
N VAL A 141 8.19 9.87 -5.11
CA VAL A 141 8.54 8.65 -5.83
C VAL A 141 9.87 8.06 -5.36
N LEU A 142 10.58 8.76 -4.47
CA LEU A 142 11.87 8.34 -3.90
C LEU A 142 11.75 7.84 -2.46
N ASP A 143 10.58 7.99 -1.82
CA ASP A 143 10.36 7.59 -0.44
C ASP A 143 9.89 6.12 -0.35
N ASN A 144 10.84 5.18 -0.33
CA ASN A 144 10.58 3.75 -0.47
C ASN A 144 10.80 2.94 0.82
N PHE A 145 11.38 3.51 1.90
CA PHE A 145 11.70 2.73 3.09
C PHE A 145 10.45 2.32 3.88
N ASN A 146 9.62 3.28 4.20
CA ASN A 146 8.44 3.03 5.02
C ASN A 146 7.23 2.63 4.17
N ALA A 147 6.46 1.67 4.64
CA ALA A 147 5.18 1.29 4.09
C ALA A 147 4.10 2.34 4.41
N ASN A 148 2.98 2.26 3.72
CA ASN A 148 1.81 3.08 3.97
C ASN A 148 0.69 2.27 4.62
N ASP A 149 -0.07 2.92 5.49
CA ASP A 149 -1.32 2.42 6.03
C ASP A 149 -2.49 3.00 5.21
N TYR A 150 -3.11 2.16 4.39
CA TYR A 150 -4.27 2.47 3.56
C TYR A 150 -5.57 1.91 4.15
N THR A 151 -5.60 1.56 5.44
CA THR A 151 -6.84 1.08 6.09
C THR A 151 -7.94 2.14 6.13
N ASP A 152 -7.56 3.42 6.14
CA ASP A 152 -8.45 4.57 5.94
C ASP A 152 -8.14 5.30 4.61
N TYR A 153 -7.84 4.53 3.56
CA TYR A 153 -7.52 5.01 2.21
C TYR A 153 -6.40 6.08 2.21
N ILE A 154 -6.59 7.20 1.51
CA ILE A 154 -5.65 8.32 1.46
C ILE A 154 -6.05 9.50 2.35
N ILE A 155 -7.04 9.31 3.24
CA ILE A 155 -7.64 10.36 4.05
C ILE A 155 -6.66 10.94 5.07
N PRO A 156 -5.89 10.14 5.84
CA PRO A 156 -4.85 10.69 6.69
C PRO A 156 -3.76 11.40 5.87
N ASP A 157 -3.13 12.42 6.44
CA ASP A 157 -2.00 13.09 5.80
C ASP A 157 -0.86 12.11 5.48
N TYR A 158 -0.04 12.45 4.49
CA TYR A 158 1.04 11.61 3.99
C TYR A 158 1.91 11.01 5.11
N ILE A 159 2.38 11.84 6.04
CA ILE A 159 3.26 11.35 7.11
C ILE A 159 2.53 10.49 8.14
N ASP A 160 1.23 10.75 8.38
CA ASP A 160 0.42 9.97 9.32
C ASP A 160 0.05 8.58 8.76
N ARG A 161 0.08 8.40 7.44
CA ARG A 161 -0.08 7.09 6.78
C ARG A 161 1.19 6.26 6.78
N ARG A 162 2.37 6.86 6.94
CA ARG A 162 3.63 6.12 6.91
C ARG A 162 3.79 5.26 8.15
N ILE A 163 4.03 3.97 7.96
CA ILE A 163 4.29 3.02 9.04
C ILE A 163 5.77 3.10 9.40
N SER A 164 6.09 3.37 10.66
CA SER A 164 7.46 3.42 11.13
C SER A 164 8.08 2.01 11.18
N GLU A 165 9.36 1.91 10.85
CA GLU A 165 10.12 0.65 10.83
C GLU A 165 11.39 0.73 11.68
N PRO A 166 11.89 -0.42 12.20
CA PRO A 166 13.21 -0.48 12.79
C PRO A 166 14.30 -0.15 11.77
N MET A 167 15.09 0.90 12.02
CA MET A 167 16.10 1.41 11.10
C MET A 167 17.38 1.82 11.82
N PHE A 168 18.46 1.79 11.05
CA PHE A 168 19.71 2.49 11.35
C PHE A 168 19.93 3.53 10.25
N ARG A 169 20.19 4.76 10.64
CA ARG A 169 20.45 5.87 9.74
C ARG A 169 21.74 6.57 10.14
N ALA A 170 22.59 6.84 9.17
CA ALA A 170 23.80 7.64 9.34
C ALA A 170 23.78 8.80 8.35
N VAL A 171 24.05 10.00 8.86
CA VAL A 171 24.13 11.21 8.07
C VAL A 171 25.48 11.86 8.33
N TYR A 172 26.17 12.25 7.28
CA TYR A 172 27.42 13.00 7.34
C TYR A 172 27.33 14.28 6.52
N SER A 173 27.54 15.42 7.16
CA SER A 173 27.50 16.73 6.51
C SER A 173 28.92 17.29 6.37
N THR A 174 29.32 17.58 5.14
CA THR A 174 30.62 18.22 4.90
C THR A 174 30.57 19.72 5.11
N ASN A 175 31.74 20.35 5.26
CA ASN A 175 31.83 21.82 5.33
C ASN A 175 31.47 22.52 3.99
N SER A 176 31.33 21.75 2.90
CA SER A 176 31.00 22.24 1.56
C SER A 176 29.50 22.08 1.21
N ASN A 177 28.63 21.95 2.20
CA ASN A 177 27.20 21.77 2.04
C ASN A 177 26.81 20.49 1.25
N ILE A 178 27.69 19.49 1.22
CA ILE A 178 27.35 18.17 0.69
C ILE A 178 26.96 17.29 1.89
N LYS A 179 25.82 16.62 1.78
CA LYS A 179 25.31 15.71 2.80
C LYS A 179 25.24 14.30 2.23
N PHE A 180 25.78 13.35 2.93
CA PHE A 180 25.68 11.93 2.65
C PHE A 180 24.77 11.28 3.68
N GLU A 181 23.91 10.39 3.23
CA GLU A 181 22.98 9.67 4.07
C GLU A 181 22.96 8.20 3.68
N ALA A 182 22.96 7.32 4.68
CA ALA A 182 22.79 5.89 4.50
C ALA A 182 21.72 5.38 5.47
N VAL A 183 20.86 4.50 4.98
CA VAL A 183 19.76 3.90 5.76
C VAL A 183 19.78 2.38 5.57
N TYR A 184 19.56 1.65 6.65
CA TYR A 184 19.40 0.20 6.65
C TYR A 184 18.21 -0.20 7.52
N THR A 185 17.33 -1.06 7.00
CA THR A 185 16.27 -1.73 7.74
C THR A 185 16.49 -3.25 7.67
N PRO A 186 16.46 -3.97 8.80
CA PRO A 186 16.73 -5.42 8.82
C PRO A 186 15.57 -6.27 8.30
N MET A 187 14.42 -5.65 8.07
CA MET A 187 13.17 -6.30 7.66
C MET A 187 12.36 -5.33 6.79
N MET A 188 11.17 -5.74 6.37
CA MET A 188 10.23 -4.88 5.64
C MET A 188 8.83 -5.02 6.23
N THR A 189 8.16 -3.91 6.46
CA THR A 189 6.71 -3.86 6.63
C THR A 189 6.07 -3.65 5.25
N PRO A 190 5.10 -4.48 4.84
CA PRO A 190 4.33 -4.24 3.61
C PRO A 190 3.31 -3.12 3.81
N ASP A 191 2.82 -2.56 2.69
CA ASP A 191 1.66 -1.67 2.71
C ASP A 191 0.47 -2.38 3.33
N ARG A 192 -0.24 -1.67 4.20
CA ARG A 192 -1.41 -2.19 4.88
C ARG A 192 -2.67 -1.74 4.16
N LEU A 193 -3.41 -2.69 3.62
CA LEU A 193 -4.70 -2.46 2.97
C LEU A 193 -5.83 -2.77 3.95
N ALA A 194 -6.99 -2.16 3.75
CA ALA A 194 -8.18 -2.53 4.50
C ALA A 194 -8.59 -3.97 4.17
N SER A 195 -8.72 -4.81 5.20
CA SER A 195 -9.13 -6.22 5.06
C SER A 195 -10.64 -6.39 5.01
N SER A 196 -11.40 -5.35 5.36
CA SER A 196 -12.87 -5.32 5.36
C SER A 196 -13.37 -3.89 5.32
N GLY A 197 -14.69 -3.72 5.17
CA GLY A 197 -15.34 -2.42 5.17
C GLY A 197 -15.25 -1.71 3.82
N VAL A 198 -15.61 -0.44 3.82
CA VAL A 198 -15.79 0.36 2.60
C VAL A 198 -14.47 0.61 1.83
N TRP A 199 -13.34 0.61 2.53
CA TRP A 199 -12.03 0.85 1.92
C TRP A 199 -11.28 -0.40 1.46
N GLN A 200 -11.90 -1.60 1.58
CA GLN A 200 -11.28 -2.83 1.09
C GLN A 200 -11.10 -2.78 -0.43
N PRO A 201 -9.86 -2.95 -0.95
CA PRO A 201 -9.62 -2.95 -2.40
C PRO A 201 -10.35 -4.10 -3.10
N LYS A 202 -10.95 -3.83 -4.27
CA LYS A 202 -11.66 -4.82 -5.09
C LYS A 202 -10.77 -6.03 -5.42
N ALA A 203 -9.51 -5.80 -5.79
CA ALA A 203 -8.54 -6.86 -6.07
C ALA A 203 -8.28 -7.77 -4.86
N SER A 204 -8.13 -7.20 -3.66
CA SER A 204 -7.94 -7.96 -2.42
C SER A 204 -9.20 -8.80 -2.10
N LYS A 205 -10.38 -8.22 -2.25
CA LYS A 205 -11.65 -8.93 -2.06
C LYS A 205 -11.79 -10.10 -3.05
N THR A 206 -11.48 -9.87 -4.32
CA THR A 206 -11.54 -10.89 -5.38
C THR A 206 -10.54 -12.02 -5.11
N LEU A 207 -9.28 -11.69 -4.77
CA LEU A 207 -8.27 -12.69 -4.44
C LEU A 207 -8.71 -13.56 -3.27
N THR A 208 -9.16 -12.93 -2.17
CA THR A 208 -9.62 -13.66 -0.98
C THR A 208 -10.78 -14.59 -1.32
N SER A 209 -11.81 -14.11 -2.02
CA SER A 209 -12.97 -14.93 -2.39
C SER A 209 -12.60 -16.08 -3.35
N THR A 210 -11.67 -15.85 -4.28
CA THR A 210 -11.18 -16.88 -5.21
C THR A 210 -10.44 -17.98 -4.44
N VAL A 211 -9.53 -17.61 -3.55
CA VAL A 211 -8.77 -18.58 -2.74
C VAL A 211 -9.68 -19.35 -1.80
N GLU A 212 -10.61 -18.70 -1.13
CA GLU A 212 -11.62 -19.38 -0.30
C GLU A 212 -12.45 -20.36 -1.12
N GLY A 213 -12.88 -19.98 -2.33
CA GLY A 213 -13.56 -20.87 -3.26
C GLY A 213 -12.72 -22.09 -3.62
N MET A 214 -11.43 -21.91 -3.95
CA MET A 214 -10.51 -23.01 -4.25
C MET A 214 -10.36 -23.96 -3.06
N VAL A 215 -10.20 -23.44 -1.84
CA VAL A 215 -10.10 -24.28 -0.63
C VAL A 215 -11.39 -25.06 -0.39
N LYS A 216 -12.56 -24.44 -0.55
CA LYS A 216 -13.86 -25.10 -0.44
C LYS A 216 -14.02 -26.24 -1.46
N GLU A 217 -13.62 -26.03 -2.72
CA GLU A 217 -13.65 -27.05 -3.75
C GLU A 217 -12.69 -28.21 -3.49
N GLN A 218 -11.50 -27.94 -2.98
CA GLN A 218 -10.55 -28.97 -2.56
C GLN A 218 -11.12 -29.83 -1.42
N LEU A 219 -11.77 -29.18 -0.43
CA LEU A 219 -12.45 -29.87 0.66
C LEU A 219 -13.62 -30.72 0.15
N ALA A 220 -14.44 -30.18 -0.76
CA ALA A 220 -15.55 -30.88 -1.37
C ALA A 220 -15.08 -32.15 -2.12
N THR A 221 -14.01 -32.03 -2.92
CA THR A 221 -13.39 -33.13 -3.64
C THR A 221 -12.83 -34.19 -2.67
N SER A 222 -12.17 -33.76 -1.61
CA SER A 222 -11.65 -34.66 -0.56
C SER A 222 -12.77 -35.36 0.18
N LEU A 223 -13.87 -34.69 0.49
CA LEU A 223 -15.04 -35.24 1.15
C LEU A 223 -15.72 -36.28 0.26
N ALA A 224 -15.91 -35.98 -1.04
CA ALA A 224 -16.45 -36.93 -2.01
C ALA A 224 -15.62 -38.22 -2.10
N THR A 225 -14.30 -38.10 -2.07
CA THR A 225 -13.37 -39.23 -2.07
C THR A 225 -13.47 -40.07 -0.78
N THR A 226 -13.66 -39.40 0.36
CA THR A 226 -13.68 -40.05 1.69
C THR A 226 -15.01 -40.75 1.97
N ILE A 227 -16.14 -40.14 1.58
CA ILE A 227 -17.49 -40.68 1.84
C ILE A 227 -17.90 -41.69 0.77
N GLY A 228 -17.19 -41.72 -0.36
CA GLY A 228 -17.45 -42.60 -1.49
C GLY A 228 -18.65 -42.16 -2.35
N ALA A 229 -18.97 -42.96 -3.38
CA ALA A 229 -20.01 -42.64 -4.37
C ALA A 229 -21.45 -42.58 -3.81
N ALA A 230 -21.64 -42.73 -2.52
CA ALA A 230 -22.94 -42.65 -1.84
C ALA A 230 -23.36 -41.22 -1.46
N ALA A 231 -22.44 -40.25 -1.54
CA ALA A 231 -22.77 -38.85 -1.28
C ALA A 231 -23.22 -38.17 -2.58
N ASP A 232 -24.43 -37.62 -2.60
CA ASP A 232 -24.92 -36.79 -3.69
C ASP A 232 -24.31 -35.37 -3.55
N PRO A 233 -23.36 -34.95 -4.45
CA PRO A 233 -22.73 -33.62 -4.38
C PRO A 233 -23.72 -32.48 -4.56
N THR A 234 -24.92 -32.75 -5.08
CA THR A 234 -25.97 -31.76 -5.30
C THR A 234 -26.88 -31.59 -4.08
N SER A 235 -26.72 -32.45 -3.06
CA SER A 235 -27.58 -32.42 -1.89
C SER A 235 -27.25 -31.25 -0.96
N PRO A 236 -28.25 -30.60 -0.36
CA PRO A 236 -28.03 -29.56 0.65
C PRO A 236 -27.22 -30.05 1.86
N ALA A 237 -27.32 -31.31 2.20
CA ALA A 237 -26.57 -31.92 3.29
C ALA A 237 -25.06 -32.00 2.99
N TYR A 238 -24.69 -32.27 1.73
CA TYR A 238 -23.31 -32.28 1.27
C TYR A 238 -22.73 -30.86 1.30
N ALA A 239 -23.46 -29.87 0.79
CA ALA A 239 -23.06 -28.46 0.84
C ALA A 239 -22.85 -27.98 2.29
N ALA A 240 -23.77 -28.31 3.20
CA ALA A 240 -23.65 -27.98 4.62
C ALA A 240 -22.42 -28.65 5.29
N ALA A 241 -22.10 -29.90 4.88
CA ALA A 241 -20.90 -30.58 5.39
C ALA A 241 -19.61 -29.92 4.89
N CYS A 242 -19.56 -29.49 3.63
CA CYS A 242 -18.42 -28.73 3.08
C CYS A 242 -18.22 -27.38 3.80
N GLU A 243 -19.29 -26.62 4.02
CA GLU A 243 -19.23 -25.37 4.76
C GLU A 243 -18.79 -25.56 6.22
N SER A 244 -19.26 -26.63 6.89
CA SER A 244 -18.83 -26.95 8.25
C SER A 244 -17.35 -27.32 8.32
N LEU A 245 -16.84 -28.06 7.33
CA LEU A 245 -15.42 -28.40 7.24
C LEU A 245 -14.58 -27.17 6.95
N PHE A 246 -15.02 -26.30 6.04
CA PHE A 246 -14.33 -25.06 5.76
C PHE A 246 -14.24 -24.16 7.00
N ALA A 247 -15.35 -24.00 7.71
CA ALA A 247 -15.38 -23.25 8.96
C ALA A 247 -14.47 -23.85 10.04
N ALA A 248 -14.43 -25.20 10.13
CA ALA A 248 -13.56 -25.90 11.08
C ALA A 248 -12.07 -25.77 10.72
N LEU A 249 -11.73 -25.58 9.45
CA LEU A 249 -10.37 -25.36 8.97
C LEU A 249 -9.80 -24.02 9.47
N GLN A 250 -10.66 -23.05 9.77
CA GLN A 250 -10.24 -21.67 10.14
C GLN A 250 -9.23 -21.11 9.14
N PHE A 251 -9.53 -21.27 7.84
CA PHE A 251 -8.65 -20.78 6.80
C PHE A 251 -8.47 -19.27 6.91
N ASP A 252 -7.22 -18.84 6.93
CA ASP A 252 -6.85 -17.42 6.94
C ASP A 252 -6.08 -17.10 5.66
N ALA A 253 -6.66 -16.27 4.77
CA ALA A 253 -6.02 -15.82 3.55
C ALA A 253 -4.70 -15.08 3.80
N ASN A 254 -4.51 -14.51 4.99
CA ASN A 254 -3.24 -13.89 5.36
C ASN A 254 -2.09 -14.91 5.43
N SER A 255 -2.39 -16.20 5.55
CA SER A 255 -1.36 -17.26 5.52
C SER A 255 -0.65 -17.38 4.17
N LEU A 256 -1.21 -16.83 3.09
CA LEU A 256 -0.60 -16.78 1.77
C LEU A 256 0.53 -15.75 1.69
N TYR A 257 0.53 -14.75 2.56
CA TYR A 257 1.55 -13.70 2.57
C TYR A 257 2.83 -14.21 3.24
N PRO A 258 3.99 -13.96 2.63
CA PRO A 258 5.25 -14.34 3.23
C PRO A 258 5.55 -13.53 4.49
N ASP A 259 6.19 -14.17 5.47
CA ASP A 259 6.72 -13.50 6.65
C ASP A 259 7.91 -12.59 6.26
N THR A 260 7.67 -11.28 6.28
CA THR A 260 8.62 -10.23 5.89
C THR A 260 9.54 -9.78 7.03
N TYR A 261 9.32 -10.25 8.26
CA TYR A 261 10.18 -9.98 9.42
C TYR A 261 11.45 -10.87 9.42
N LYS A 262 12.12 -10.92 8.27
CA LYS A 262 13.34 -11.71 8.04
C LYS A 262 14.38 -10.86 7.32
N ILE A 263 15.66 -11.13 7.58
CA ILE A 263 16.80 -10.40 6.98
C ILE A 263 16.78 -10.42 5.44
N LYS A 264 16.23 -11.47 4.82
CA LYS A 264 16.08 -11.53 3.35
C LYS A 264 15.19 -10.43 2.77
N TYR A 265 14.36 -9.79 3.60
CA TYR A 265 13.54 -8.63 3.26
C TYR A 265 14.15 -7.30 3.72
N GLY A 266 15.40 -7.34 4.21
CA GLY A 266 16.12 -6.13 4.60
C GLY A 266 16.27 -5.16 3.42
N GLN A 267 16.32 -3.87 3.75
CA GLN A 267 16.38 -2.78 2.79
C GLN A 267 17.59 -1.91 3.09
N VAL A 268 18.21 -1.38 2.05
CA VAL A 268 19.37 -0.48 2.18
C VAL A 268 19.26 0.65 1.17
N GLY A 269 19.72 1.82 1.53
CA GLY A 269 19.82 2.92 0.59
C GLY A 269 20.88 3.93 0.98
N ALA A 270 21.31 4.67 -0.01
CA ALA A 270 22.24 5.78 0.11
C ALA A 270 21.75 6.99 -0.68
N ARG A 271 21.96 8.17 -0.13
CA ARG A 271 21.56 9.44 -0.74
C ARG A 271 22.68 10.46 -0.55
N THR A 272 22.89 11.29 -1.55
CA THR A 272 23.70 12.49 -1.42
C THR A 272 22.91 13.70 -1.84
N THR A 273 22.98 14.78 -1.08
CA THR A 273 22.35 16.06 -1.42
C THR A 273 23.40 17.17 -1.41
N PHE A 274 23.26 18.11 -2.33
CA PHE A 274 24.18 19.23 -2.51
C PHE A 274 23.49 20.39 -3.19
N THR A 275 24.01 21.59 -3.02
CA THR A 275 23.48 22.81 -3.63
C THR A 275 24.41 23.31 -4.72
N VAL A 276 23.86 23.64 -5.89
CA VAL A 276 24.58 24.24 -7.01
C VAL A 276 23.89 25.55 -7.41
N GLY A 277 24.52 26.65 -7.07
CA GLY A 277 23.89 27.97 -7.25
C GLY A 277 22.58 28.07 -6.48
N PRO A 278 21.44 28.37 -7.13
CA PRO A 278 20.13 28.46 -6.48
C PRO A 278 19.38 27.12 -6.43
N VAL A 279 20.00 26.02 -6.86
CA VAL A 279 19.33 24.73 -7.02
C VAL A 279 19.86 23.74 -5.99
N ASP A 280 18.96 23.17 -5.20
CA ASP A 280 19.24 22.01 -4.37
C ASP A 280 19.01 20.73 -5.17
N LEU A 281 20.00 19.86 -5.16
CA LEU A 281 19.99 18.60 -5.90
C LEU A 281 20.20 17.42 -4.98
N GLY A 282 19.71 16.25 -5.38
CA GLY A 282 19.97 15.00 -4.69
C GLY A 282 20.03 13.82 -5.66
N LEU A 283 20.87 12.85 -5.32
CA LEU A 283 20.98 11.56 -5.97
C LEU A 283 20.76 10.49 -4.91
N SER A 284 19.96 9.48 -5.22
CA SER A 284 19.67 8.40 -4.29
C SER A 284 19.69 7.04 -4.98
N TYR A 285 20.00 6.03 -4.19
CA TYR A 285 19.88 4.63 -4.55
C TYR A 285 19.19 3.89 -3.41
N TYR A 286 18.20 3.07 -3.75
CA TYR A 286 17.50 2.20 -2.83
C TYR A 286 17.51 0.77 -3.38
N LEU A 287 17.76 -0.19 -2.52
CA LEU A 287 17.60 -1.61 -2.77
C LEU A 287 16.69 -2.18 -1.68
N GLY A 288 15.56 -2.71 -2.07
CA GLY A 288 14.60 -3.30 -1.17
C GLY A 288 13.56 -4.09 -1.94
N ARG A 289 12.29 -3.92 -1.55
CA ARG A 289 11.19 -4.63 -2.19
C ARG A 289 10.01 -3.71 -2.41
N GLN A 290 9.17 -4.06 -3.36
CA GLN A 290 7.85 -3.45 -3.49
C GLN A 290 7.06 -3.69 -2.20
N LYS A 291 6.25 -2.70 -1.81
CA LYS A 291 5.46 -2.78 -0.56
C LYS A 291 4.11 -3.47 -0.75
N THR A 292 3.66 -3.58 -2.00
CA THR A 292 2.50 -4.37 -2.39
C THR A 292 2.97 -5.74 -2.93
N PRO A 293 2.30 -6.84 -2.58
CA PRO A 293 2.66 -8.16 -3.10
C PRO A 293 2.14 -8.36 -4.52
N THR A 294 2.83 -9.17 -5.29
CA THR A 294 2.33 -9.76 -6.52
C THR A 294 1.90 -11.19 -6.30
N ALA A 295 0.88 -11.64 -7.04
CA ALA A 295 0.35 -12.99 -6.97
C ALA A 295 0.71 -13.76 -8.23
N ASP A 296 1.45 -14.88 -8.08
CA ASP A 296 1.60 -15.84 -9.16
C ASP A 296 0.32 -16.68 -9.27
N THR A 297 -0.49 -16.34 -10.26
CA THR A 297 -1.76 -17.02 -10.58
C THR A 297 -1.63 -17.98 -11.77
N SER A 298 -0.43 -18.35 -12.19
CA SER A 298 -0.17 -19.19 -13.38
C SER A 298 -0.93 -20.51 -13.34
N THR A 299 -1.03 -21.15 -12.16
CA THR A 299 -1.74 -22.43 -12.01
C THR A 299 -3.23 -22.28 -12.25
N ILE A 300 -3.84 -21.15 -11.81
CA ILE A 300 -5.26 -20.85 -12.03
C ILE A 300 -5.51 -20.54 -13.51
N ALA A 301 -4.69 -19.71 -14.13
CA ALA A 301 -4.79 -19.37 -15.55
C ALA A 301 -4.70 -20.65 -16.42
N ASN A 302 -3.72 -21.51 -16.15
CA ASN A 302 -3.56 -22.79 -16.85
C ASN A 302 -4.76 -23.71 -16.67
N ALA A 303 -5.32 -23.80 -15.44
CA ALA A 303 -6.49 -24.60 -15.15
C ALA A 303 -7.73 -24.09 -15.92
N THR A 304 -7.94 -22.79 -15.96
CA THR A 304 -9.06 -22.17 -16.67
C THR A 304 -9.01 -22.45 -18.18
N ILE A 305 -7.82 -22.32 -18.79
CA ILE A 305 -7.63 -22.62 -20.22
C ILE A 305 -7.80 -24.11 -20.51
N ALA A 306 -7.25 -24.98 -19.64
CA ALA A 306 -7.43 -26.42 -19.79
C ALA A 306 -8.90 -26.84 -19.72
N ALA A 307 -9.71 -26.21 -18.88
CA ALA A 307 -11.15 -26.43 -18.80
C ALA A 307 -11.89 -25.97 -20.09
N GLY A 308 -11.55 -24.79 -20.62
CA GLY A 308 -12.10 -24.27 -21.88
C GLY A 308 -11.82 -25.22 -23.06
N MET A 309 -10.58 -25.68 -23.17
CA MET A 309 -10.19 -26.66 -24.20
C MET A 309 -10.92 -28.00 -24.07
N THR A 310 -11.19 -28.46 -22.85
CA THR A 310 -11.97 -29.67 -22.63
C THR A 310 -13.38 -29.51 -23.17
N TYR A 311 -14.00 -28.35 -22.99
CA TYR A 311 -15.30 -28.01 -23.55
C TYR A 311 -15.28 -28.03 -25.09
N GLU A 312 -14.30 -27.37 -25.71
CA GLU A 312 -14.15 -27.37 -27.17
C GLU A 312 -13.94 -28.77 -27.74
N ALA A 313 -13.12 -29.59 -27.08
CA ALA A 313 -12.91 -30.98 -27.46
C ALA A 313 -14.17 -31.82 -27.34
N LEU A 314 -15.02 -31.59 -26.33
CA LEU A 314 -16.33 -32.25 -26.19
C LEU A 314 -17.27 -31.82 -27.33
N ALA A 315 -17.30 -30.54 -27.66
CA ALA A 315 -18.16 -30.00 -28.72
C ALA A 315 -17.75 -30.52 -30.11
N ALA A 316 -16.44 -30.64 -30.37
CA ALA A 316 -15.90 -31.14 -31.63
C ALA A 316 -15.90 -32.67 -31.75
N SER A 317 -16.23 -33.40 -30.66
CA SER A 317 -16.24 -34.87 -30.66
C SER A 317 -17.28 -35.47 -31.61
N GLY A 318 -16.91 -36.52 -32.30
CA GLY A 318 -17.86 -37.36 -33.05
C GLY A 318 -18.82 -38.22 -32.20
N ASP A 319 -18.63 -38.22 -30.87
CA ASP A 319 -19.48 -38.96 -29.93
C ASP A 319 -20.73 -38.15 -29.56
N ALA A 320 -21.91 -38.67 -29.91
CA ALA A 320 -23.19 -37.99 -29.68
C ALA A 320 -23.46 -37.66 -28.20
N LYS A 321 -22.93 -38.49 -27.24
CA LYS A 321 -23.06 -38.21 -25.80
C LYS A 321 -22.22 -37.02 -25.38
N LYS A 322 -21.00 -36.91 -25.91
CA LYS A 322 -20.11 -35.78 -25.65
C LYS A 322 -20.62 -34.49 -26.28
N GLN A 323 -21.14 -34.57 -27.51
CA GLN A 323 -21.80 -33.41 -28.17
C GLN A 323 -23.07 -32.99 -27.42
N TYR A 324 -23.88 -33.93 -26.94
CA TYR A 324 -25.02 -33.63 -26.09
C TYR A 324 -24.58 -32.92 -24.78
N LEU A 325 -23.54 -33.42 -24.13
CA LEU A 325 -22.99 -32.78 -22.93
C LEU A 325 -22.51 -31.35 -23.24
N ALA A 326 -21.78 -31.16 -24.32
CA ALA A 326 -21.34 -29.83 -24.77
C ALA A 326 -22.54 -28.91 -25.06
N SER A 327 -23.61 -29.43 -25.67
CA SER A 327 -24.83 -28.65 -25.92
C SER A 327 -25.57 -28.26 -24.63
N GLN A 328 -25.57 -29.12 -23.62
CA GLN A 328 -26.14 -28.81 -22.30
C GLN A 328 -25.31 -27.75 -21.57
N ILE A 329 -24.00 -27.84 -21.66
CA ILE A 329 -23.08 -26.82 -21.13
C ILE A 329 -23.33 -25.48 -21.81
N ALA A 330 -23.49 -25.44 -23.13
CA ALA A 330 -23.78 -24.23 -23.88
C ALA A 330 -25.19 -23.67 -23.64
N ALA A 331 -26.21 -24.53 -23.51
CA ALA A 331 -27.59 -24.14 -23.26
C ALA A 331 -27.82 -23.61 -21.84
N ASN A 332 -27.14 -24.16 -20.89
CA ASN A 332 -27.00 -23.59 -19.54
C ASN A 332 -25.90 -22.55 -19.55
N THR A 333 -26.07 -21.49 -20.34
CA THR A 333 -25.22 -20.27 -20.30
C THR A 333 -25.07 -19.73 -18.88
N ALA A 334 -25.84 -20.26 -17.99
CA ALA A 334 -25.60 -20.21 -16.59
C ALA A 334 -24.46 -21.15 -16.24
N THR A 335 -23.46 -20.57 -15.74
CA THR A 335 -22.61 -20.85 -14.63
C THR A 335 -22.43 -22.32 -14.22
N ASP A 336 -23.47 -23.13 -14.10
CA ASP A 336 -23.40 -24.42 -13.41
C ASP A 336 -22.73 -25.54 -14.23
N ALA A 337 -22.99 -25.61 -15.53
CA ALA A 337 -22.41 -26.66 -16.36
C ALA A 337 -20.98 -26.34 -16.81
N TYR A 338 -20.67 -25.07 -17.07
CA TYR A 338 -19.28 -24.61 -17.29
C TYR A 338 -18.47 -24.77 -16.02
N ASN A 339 -19.01 -24.37 -14.88
CA ASN A 339 -18.40 -24.55 -13.58
C ASN A 339 -18.21 -26.02 -13.23
N ALA A 340 -19.11 -26.92 -13.58
CA ALA A 340 -18.95 -28.36 -13.41
C ALA A 340 -17.75 -28.94 -14.18
N VAL A 341 -17.40 -28.34 -15.33
CA VAL A 341 -16.16 -28.68 -16.07
C VAL A 341 -14.94 -28.01 -15.47
N LEU A 342 -15.06 -26.75 -15.08
CA LEU A 342 -13.95 -25.95 -14.55
C LEU A 342 -13.52 -26.37 -13.14
N THR A 343 -14.48 -26.69 -12.27
CA THR A 343 -14.26 -27.04 -10.86
C THR A 343 -13.17 -28.11 -10.64
N PRO A 344 -13.15 -29.27 -11.35
CA PRO A 344 -12.10 -30.26 -11.14
C PRO A 344 -10.69 -29.76 -11.49
N TYR A 345 -10.56 -28.85 -12.44
CA TYR A 345 -9.27 -28.26 -12.81
C TYR A 345 -8.81 -27.24 -11.77
N ILE A 346 -9.72 -26.38 -11.32
CA ILE A 346 -9.42 -25.40 -10.26
C ILE A 346 -9.12 -26.10 -8.93
N ALA A 347 -9.86 -27.13 -8.56
CA ALA A 347 -9.61 -27.93 -7.36
C ALA A 347 -8.24 -28.63 -7.39
N GLY A 348 -7.73 -28.96 -8.58
CA GLY A 348 -6.39 -29.52 -8.77
C GLY A 348 -5.28 -28.47 -8.86
N ALA A 349 -5.61 -27.19 -9.01
CA ALA A 349 -4.64 -26.12 -9.06
C ALA A 349 -4.06 -25.82 -7.66
N THR A 350 -2.77 -25.47 -7.61
CA THR A 350 -2.17 -25.00 -6.36
C THR A 350 -2.66 -23.58 -6.06
N LEU A 351 -2.76 -23.25 -4.77
CA LEU A 351 -3.07 -21.87 -4.35
C LEU A 351 -2.03 -20.88 -4.92
N PRO A 352 -2.43 -19.67 -5.26
CA PRO A 352 -1.50 -18.66 -5.71
C PRO A 352 -0.45 -18.39 -4.64
N THR A 353 0.77 -18.12 -5.08
CA THR A 353 1.84 -17.69 -4.18
C THR A 353 1.98 -16.18 -4.23
N LEU A 354 2.08 -15.56 -3.07
CA LEU A 354 2.34 -14.13 -2.96
C LEU A 354 3.82 -13.89 -2.66
N ASP A 355 4.43 -12.93 -3.32
CA ASP A 355 5.79 -12.46 -3.00
C ASP A 355 5.86 -10.93 -3.10
N TYR A 356 6.85 -10.37 -2.40
CA TYR A 356 7.23 -8.97 -2.51
C TYR A 356 8.49 -8.89 -3.37
N GLU A 357 8.34 -8.38 -4.57
CA GLU A 357 9.40 -8.34 -5.56
C GLU A 357 10.59 -7.48 -5.11
N VAL A 358 11.80 -7.93 -5.45
CA VAL A 358 13.00 -7.11 -5.28
C VAL A 358 12.96 -5.94 -6.25
N MET A 359 13.17 -4.75 -5.73
CA MET A 359 13.19 -3.51 -6.48
C MET A 359 14.43 -2.70 -6.14
N GLN A 360 15.07 -2.14 -7.17
CA GLN A 360 16.09 -1.12 -7.05
C GLN A 360 15.55 0.20 -7.58
N VAL A 361 15.81 1.29 -6.88
CA VAL A 361 15.39 2.61 -7.31
C VAL A 361 16.59 3.53 -7.42
N PHE A 362 16.78 4.10 -8.60
CA PHE A 362 17.77 5.14 -8.85
C PHE A 362 17.03 6.47 -8.92
N GLY A 363 17.33 7.35 -7.98
CA GLY A 363 16.60 8.59 -7.77
C GLY A 363 17.41 9.83 -8.11
N PHE A 364 16.72 10.80 -8.70
CA PHE A 364 17.20 12.16 -8.88
C PHE A 364 16.13 13.13 -8.40
N GLU A 365 16.53 14.11 -7.61
CA GLU A 365 15.62 15.11 -7.05
C GLU A 365 16.20 16.51 -7.13
N GLY A 366 15.32 17.48 -7.13
CA GLY A 366 15.76 18.86 -7.07
C GLY A 366 14.68 19.82 -6.59
N ALA A 367 15.14 20.96 -6.11
CA ALA A 367 14.29 22.08 -5.72
C ALA A 367 14.98 23.41 -6.04
N THR A 368 14.18 24.40 -6.46
CA THR A 368 14.67 25.75 -6.70
C THR A 368 13.51 26.75 -6.61
N VAL A 369 13.85 28.02 -6.38
CA VAL A 369 12.88 29.12 -6.43
C VAL A 369 12.98 29.82 -7.76
N LEU A 370 11.97 29.69 -8.61
CA LEU A 370 11.89 30.34 -9.90
C LEU A 370 11.29 31.75 -9.75
N PHE A 371 11.85 32.70 -10.47
CA PHE A 371 11.39 34.11 -10.49
C PHE A 371 11.28 34.75 -9.09
N GLY A 372 12.04 34.23 -8.11
CA GLY A 372 12.08 34.75 -6.75
C GLY A 372 10.83 34.44 -5.88
N ARG A 373 9.85 33.69 -6.37
CA ARG A 373 8.60 33.41 -5.64
C ARG A 373 7.89 32.09 -5.96
N LEU A 374 8.24 31.42 -7.04
CA LEU A 374 7.64 30.16 -7.43
C LEU A 374 8.55 29.02 -6.96
N ASN A 375 8.20 28.33 -5.88
CA ASN A 375 8.94 27.17 -5.41
C ASN A 375 8.69 26.01 -6.38
N SER A 376 9.74 25.50 -6.98
CA SER A 376 9.69 24.36 -7.89
C SER A 376 10.41 23.17 -7.27
N ARG A 377 9.79 21.99 -7.33
CA ARG A 377 10.32 20.73 -6.80
C ARG A 377 10.07 19.61 -7.78
N TRP A 378 11.03 18.71 -7.91
CA TRP A 378 10.87 17.56 -8.79
C TRP A 378 11.62 16.33 -8.25
N GLU A 379 11.11 15.18 -8.60
CA GLU A 379 11.71 13.88 -8.34
C GLU A 379 11.56 13.02 -9.60
N VAL A 380 12.57 12.20 -9.87
CA VAL A 380 12.52 11.17 -10.91
C VAL A 380 13.10 9.89 -10.33
N ALA A 381 12.40 8.79 -10.50
CA ALA A 381 12.78 7.46 -10.06
C ALA A 381 12.80 6.50 -11.24
N TYR A 382 13.93 5.83 -11.46
CA TYR A 382 13.99 4.64 -12.30
C TYR A 382 13.88 3.41 -11.42
N ASN A 383 12.76 2.68 -11.56
CA ASN A 383 12.47 1.46 -10.83
C ASN A 383 12.93 0.27 -11.64
N LEU A 384 13.96 -0.42 -11.16
CA LEU A 384 14.53 -1.60 -11.78
C LEU A 384 14.06 -2.84 -11.01
N THR A 385 13.37 -3.75 -11.70
CA THR A 385 12.88 -5.02 -11.18
C THR A 385 13.75 -6.19 -11.65
N LYS A 386 13.34 -7.41 -11.34
CA LYS A 386 14.03 -8.62 -11.86
C LYS A 386 13.73 -8.85 -13.32
N ASP A 387 12.60 -8.37 -13.82
CA ASP A 387 12.21 -8.52 -15.21
C ASP A 387 12.81 -7.39 -16.07
N ILE A 388 14.07 -7.59 -16.48
CA ILE A 388 14.77 -6.64 -17.34
C ILE A 388 14.20 -6.67 -18.77
N ALA A 389 13.71 -7.82 -19.23
CA ALA A 389 13.17 -8.00 -20.57
C ALA A 389 11.73 -7.46 -20.70
N GLY A 390 10.97 -7.45 -19.62
CA GLY A 390 9.58 -7.02 -19.58
C GLY A 390 8.62 -8.08 -20.12
N ASP A 391 8.97 -9.37 -20.02
CA ASP A 391 8.20 -10.48 -20.56
C ASP A 391 7.78 -11.52 -19.50
N ASP A 392 8.01 -11.25 -18.21
CA ASP A 392 7.57 -12.11 -17.11
C ASP A 392 6.25 -11.61 -16.50
N PRO A 393 5.11 -12.25 -16.78
CA PRO A 393 3.79 -11.77 -16.36
C PRO A 393 3.57 -11.73 -14.83
N TRP A 394 4.50 -12.28 -14.03
CA TRP A 394 4.40 -12.33 -12.57
C TRP A 394 5.34 -11.35 -11.87
N VAL A 395 6.05 -10.54 -12.65
CA VAL A 395 7.02 -9.55 -12.17
C VAL A 395 6.75 -8.21 -12.87
N HIS A 396 6.56 -7.16 -12.10
CA HIS A 396 6.37 -5.83 -12.68
C HIS A 396 7.53 -5.43 -13.59
N ASN A 397 7.21 -4.85 -14.73
CA ASN A 397 8.17 -4.28 -15.65
C ASN A 397 8.93 -3.11 -14.99
N ASN A 398 10.12 -2.84 -15.51
CA ASN A 398 10.84 -1.63 -15.13
C ASN A 398 9.97 -0.40 -15.42
N SER A 399 10.10 0.64 -14.61
CA SER A 399 9.29 1.84 -14.80
C SER A 399 10.05 3.13 -14.49
N LEU A 400 9.59 4.22 -15.09
CA LEU A 400 9.95 5.58 -14.70
C LEU A 400 8.78 6.19 -13.92
N SER A 401 9.09 6.76 -12.77
CA SER A 401 8.12 7.52 -11.98
C SER A 401 8.65 8.93 -11.75
N TRP A 402 7.76 9.90 -11.64
CA TRP A 402 8.16 11.29 -11.41
C TRP A 402 7.13 12.05 -10.58
N VAL A 403 7.64 13.08 -9.91
CA VAL A 403 6.86 14.17 -9.35
C VAL A 403 7.45 15.48 -9.87
N ALA A 404 6.60 16.38 -10.33
CA ALA A 404 6.99 17.74 -10.67
C ALA A 404 5.94 18.70 -10.11
N GLY A 405 6.34 19.64 -9.29
CA GLY A 405 5.43 20.51 -8.57
C GLY A 405 5.89 21.94 -8.46
N PHE A 406 4.90 22.81 -8.27
CA PHE A 406 5.06 24.22 -8.04
C PHE A 406 4.18 24.65 -6.86
N ASP A 407 4.70 25.55 -6.07
CA ASP A 407 4.04 26.13 -4.91
C ASP A 407 4.26 27.64 -4.92
N VAL A 408 3.20 28.43 -4.71
CA VAL A 408 3.24 29.87 -4.75
C VAL A 408 2.23 30.49 -3.78
N ASP A 409 2.70 31.48 -3.02
CA ASP A 409 1.82 32.36 -2.27
C ASP A 409 1.31 33.48 -3.18
N LEU A 410 -0.01 33.56 -3.31
CA LEU A 410 -0.65 34.61 -4.10
C LEU A 410 -0.66 35.93 -3.33
N PRO A 411 -0.54 37.08 -4.01
CA PRO A 411 -0.61 38.40 -3.37
C PRO A 411 -2.07 38.79 -3.02
N ILE A 412 -2.89 37.85 -2.68
CA ILE A 412 -4.30 38.02 -2.35
C ILE A 412 -4.55 37.21 -1.08
N HIS A 413 -4.79 37.92 0.03
CA HIS A 413 -4.98 37.30 1.33
C HIS A 413 -3.80 36.36 1.71
N ASN A 414 -4.04 35.16 2.26
CA ASN A 414 -3.02 34.17 2.59
C ASN A 414 -3.14 32.92 1.69
N ILE A 415 -3.57 33.12 0.45
CA ILE A 415 -3.81 32.01 -0.46
C ILE A 415 -2.48 31.41 -0.91
N ASN A 416 -2.26 30.15 -0.57
CA ASN A 416 -1.22 29.31 -1.16
C ASN A 416 -1.81 28.37 -2.19
N VAL A 417 -1.15 28.22 -3.33
CA VAL A 417 -1.52 27.27 -4.39
C VAL A 417 -0.35 26.36 -4.66
N ASN A 418 -0.58 25.06 -4.46
CA ASN A 418 0.37 24.00 -4.78
C ASN A 418 -0.21 23.13 -5.89
N ILE A 419 0.55 22.92 -6.95
CA ILE A 419 0.16 22.10 -8.10
C ILE A 419 1.28 21.10 -8.35
N GLN A 420 0.95 19.82 -8.41
CA GLN A 420 1.91 18.74 -8.67
C GLN A 420 1.36 17.79 -9.74
N ASN A 421 2.23 17.31 -10.61
CA ASN A 421 2.00 16.14 -11.43
C ASN A 421 2.80 14.97 -10.83
N ASN A 422 2.10 13.88 -10.53
CA ASN A 422 2.71 12.58 -10.19
C ASN A 422 2.41 11.64 -11.35
N GLY A 423 3.46 11.05 -11.91
CA GLY A 423 3.33 10.16 -13.04
C GLY A 423 4.16 8.89 -12.93
N LYS A 424 3.72 7.86 -13.65
CA LYS A 424 4.44 6.60 -13.85
C LYS A 424 4.31 6.21 -15.32
N TYR A 425 5.39 5.64 -15.88
CA TYR A 425 5.40 5.02 -17.19
C TYR A 425 6.04 3.63 -17.11
N ILE A 426 5.35 2.61 -17.58
CA ILE A 426 5.80 1.21 -17.61
C ILE A 426 6.63 1.02 -18.87
N LEU A 427 7.89 0.59 -18.71
CA LEU A 427 8.82 0.33 -19.82
C LEU A 427 8.58 -1.07 -20.38
N ASN A 428 9.00 -1.29 -21.64
CA ASN A 428 8.83 -2.56 -22.34
C ASN A 428 7.38 -3.07 -22.34
N ASN A 429 6.41 -2.16 -22.31
CA ASN A 429 4.99 -2.54 -22.30
C ASN A 429 4.54 -3.27 -23.57
N ASP A 430 5.30 -3.18 -24.66
CA ASP A 430 5.12 -3.97 -25.86
C ASP A 430 5.40 -5.47 -25.66
N LYS A 431 6.03 -5.85 -24.53
CA LYS A 431 6.32 -7.23 -24.14
C LYS A 431 5.27 -7.88 -23.27
N ILE A 432 4.31 -7.10 -22.77
CA ILE A 432 3.20 -7.61 -21.98
C ILE A 432 2.39 -8.59 -22.85
N GLY A 433 2.33 -9.85 -22.40
CA GLY A 433 1.67 -10.92 -23.13
C GLY A 433 2.56 -11.68 -24.11
N ASP A 434 3.84 -11.37 -24.25
CA ASP A 434 4.79 -12.12 -25.09
C ASP A 434 5.03 -13.55 -24.56
N LYS A 435 4.87 -13.76 -23.25
CA LYS A 435 5.01 -15.08 -22.67
C LYS A 435 3.79 -15.95 -22.96
N GLU A 436 4.06 -17.06 -23.63
CA GLU A 436 3.04 -18.02 -24.02
C GLU A 436 3.26 -19.35 -23.32
N PHE A 437 2.19 -20.11 -23.17
CA PHE A 437 2.27 -21.51 -22.75
C PHE A 437 1.40 -22.38 -23.65
N SER A 438 1.71 -23.70 -23.66
CA SER A 438 0.82 -24.69 -24.27
C SER A 438 0.37 -25.71 -23.25
N PRO A 439 -0.96 -25.92 -23.09
CA PRO A 439 -1.50 -26.93 -22.18
C PRO A 439 -1.16 -28.36 -22.60
N TYR A 440 -0.69 -28.55 -23.84
CA TYR A 440 -0.24 -29.84 -24.34
C TYR A 440 1.21 -30.13 -23.98
N SER A 441 1.98 -29.14 -23.57
CA SER A 441 3.42 -29.31 -23.27
C SER A 441 3.64 -30.39 -22.20
N GLY A 442 4.47 -31.38 -22.54
CA GLY A 442 4.80 -32.50 -21.66
C GLY A 442 3.70 -33.55 -21.50
N THR A 443 2.59 -33.45 -22.21
CA THR A 443 1.52 -34.46 -22.18
C THR A 443 1.83 -35.67 -23.05
N ALA A 444 1.25 -36.82 -22.71
CA ALA A 444 1.40 -38.04 -23.50
C ALA A 444 0.83 -37.89 -24.93
N ILE A 445 -0.23 -37.08 -25.09
CA ILE A 445 -0.83 -36.83 -26.41
C ILE A 445 0.09 -36.00 -27.27
N ASP A 446 0.73 -34.96 -26.71
CA ASP A 446 1.73 -34.15 -27.44
C ASP A 446 2.92 -35.00 -27.88
N THR A 447 3.41 -35.88 -26.99
CA THR A 447 4.47 -36.84 -27.31
C THR A 447 4.06 -37.76 -28.46
N ALA A 448 2.81 -38.28 -28.47
CA ALA A 448 2.28 -39.11 -29.53
C ALA A 448 2.20 -38.38 -30.89
N PHE A 449 2.02 -37.08 -30.88
CA PHE A 449 2.03 -36.19 -32.07
C PHE A 449 3.39 -35.56 -32.34
N GLY A 450 4.46 -36.02 -31.70
CA GLY A 450 5.82 -35.57 -31.93
C GLY A 450 6.08 -34.09 -31.52
N GLY A 451 5.32 -33.56 -30.55
CA GLY A 451 5.42 -32.19 -30.09
C GLY A 451 4.68 -31.16 -30.96
N ALA A 452 3.88 -31.63 -31.92
CA ALA A 452 3.17 -30.73 -32.85
C ALA A 452 2.05 -29.93 -32.18
N LEU A 453 1.39 -30.49 -31.14
CA LEU A 453 0.32 -29.81 -30.44
C LEU A 453 0.86 -28.65 -29.59
N SER A 454 1.88 -28.88 -28.81
CA SER A 454 2.52 -27.83 -27.99
C SER A 454 3.18 -26.74 -28.81
N SER A 455 3.61 -27.08 -30.03
CA SER A 455 4.23 -26.11 -30.95
C SER A 455 3.20 -25.21 -31.63
N ASN A 456 1.99 -25.72 -31.92
CA ASN A 456 1.00 -25.03 -32.74
C ASN A 456 -0.16 -24.42 -31.91
N VAL A 457 -0.37 -24.90 -30.69
CA VAL A 457 -1.45 -24.41 -29.80
C VAL A 457 -0.82 -23.73 -28.61
N LYS A 458 -0.87 -22.44 -28.61
CA LYS A 458 -0.30 -21.58 -27.58
C LYS A 458 -1.30 -20.53 -27.12
N TYR A 459 -1.20 -20.16 -25.88
CA TYR A 459 -2.01 -19.14 -25.23
C TYR A 459 -1.10 -18.13 -24.56
N SER A 460 -1.46 -16.85 -24.65
CA SER A 460 -0.74 -15.76 -23.99
C SER A 460 -1.19 -15.62 -22.52
N TYR A 461 -0.29 -15.21 -21.67
CA TYR A 461 -0.60 -14.78 -20.30
C TYR A 461 -0.98 -13.29 -20.21
N LYS A 462 -1.23 -12.59 -21.32
CA LYS A 462 -1.45 -11.14 -21.33
C LYS A 462 -2.43 -10.66 -20.26
N GLU A 463 -3.61 -11.27 -20.16
CA GLU A 463 -4.65 -10.88 -19.19
C GLU A 463 -4.31 -11.23 -17.72
N ALA A 464 -3.33 -12.10 -17.51
CA ALA A 464 -2.85 -12.49 -16.19
C ALA A 464 -1.58 -11.74 -15.77
N ASP A 465 -1.02 -10.92 -16.66
CA ASP A 465 0.17 -10.11 -16.40
C ASP A 465 -0.13 -9.03 -15.37
N VAL A 466 0.79 -8.85 -14.42
CA VAL A 466 0.63 -7.90 -13.29
C VAL A 466 0.58 -6.43 -13.73
N ASP A 467 1.10 -6.13 -14.93
CA ASP A 467 1.05 -4.81 -15.54
C ASP A 467 0.02 -4.70 -16.67
N TYR A 468 -0.83 -5.72 -16.86
CA TYR A 468 -1.85 -5.69 -17.90
C TYR A 468 -2.85 -4.56 -17.71
N ASP A 469 -3.11 -3.84 -18.78
CA ASP A 469 -4.16 -2.83 -18.87
C ASP A 469 -5.06 -3.12 -20.07
N PRO A 470 -6.39 -3.29 -19.87
CA PRO A 470 -7.32 -3.61 -20.97
C PRO A 470 -7.40 -2.49 -22.03
N ASN A 471 -7.00 -1.27 -21.71
CA ASN A 471 -6.99 -0.12 -22.60
C ASN A 471 -5.61 0.15 -23.21
N ASP A 472 -4.63 -0.74 -22.99
CA ASP A 472 -3.22 -0.58 -23.38
C ASP A 472 -2.62 0.78 -22.91
N CYS A 473 -3.07 1.27 -21.76
CA CYS A 473 -2.61 2.51 -21.16
C CYS A 473 -1.54 2.26 -20.11
N TYR A 474 -0.30 2.38 -20.51
CA TYR A 474 0.87 2.11 -19.66
C TYR A 474 1.47 3.37 -19.03
N THR A 475 0.70 4.45 -19.00
CA THR A 475 0.97 5.68 -18.26
C THR A 475 -0.09 5.89 -17.19
N ASN A 476 0.31 6.48 -16.07
CA ASN A 476 -0.62 6.88 -15.01
C ASN A 476 -0.16 8.24 -14.46
N ASN A 477 -0.84 9.31 -14.89
CA ASN A 477 -0.56 10.68 -14.47
C ASN A 477 -1.69 11.20 -13.60
N LYS A 478 -1.33 11.78 -12.46
CA LYS A 478 -2.26 12.47 -11.57
C LYS A 478 -1.86 13.92 -11.45
N LEU A 479 -2.81 14.82 -11.70
CA LEU A 479 -2.68 16.22 -11.36
C LEU A 479 -3.25 16.43 -9.95
N ILE A 480 -2.40 16.90 -9.05
CA ILE A 480 -2.75 17.15 -7.65
C ILE A 480 -2.71 18.66 -7.45
N VAL A 481 -3.81 19.23 -6.99
CA VAL A 481 -3.94 20.65 -6.71
C VAL A 481 -4.35 20.81 -5.26
N ASN A 482 -3.61 21.62 -4.51
CA ASN A 482 -3.96 22.02 -3.17
C ASN A 482 -4.03 23.53 -3.07
N ILE A 483 -5.16 24.04 -2.58
CA ILE A 483 -5.39 25.45 -2.34
C ILE A 483 -5.68 25.62 -0.85
N SER A 484 -4.89 26.45 -0.18
CA SER A 484 -5.13 26.77 1.22
C SER A 484 -5.26 28.27 1.44
N ASP A 485 -6.05 28.66 2.43
CA ASP A 485 -6.18 30.02 2.88
C ASP A 485 -6.43 30.08 4.39
N THR A 486 -6.06 31.17 5.03
CA THR A 486 -6.26 31.36 6.47
C THR A 486 -6.89 32.73 6.76
N TRP A 487 -7.82 32.77 7.69
CA TRP A 487 -8.54 33.99 8.10
C TRP A 487 -8.48 34.18 9.61
N ASN A 488 -8.81 35.41 10.03
CA ASN A 488 -8.97 35.78 11.42
C ASN A 488 -7.74 35.42 12.29
N HIS A 489 -6.54 35.82 11.87
CA HIS A 489 -5.27 35.52 12.53
C HIS A 489 -5.07 33.98 12.66
N GLU A 490 -5.27 33.26 11.58
CA GLU A 490 -5.12 31.79 11.46
C GLU A 490 -6.12 30.99 12.31
N LYS A 491 -7.16 31.62 12.83
CA LYS A 491 -8.22 30.89 13.55
C LYS A 491 -9.13 30.07 12.66
N ILE A 492 -9.20 30.43 11.39
CA ILE A 492 -9.96 29.68 10.38
C ILE A 492 -8.99 29.30 9.27
N LYS A 493 -8.93 28.03 8.93
CA LYS A 493 -8.10 27.51 7.83
C LYS A 493 -8.96 26.69 6.88
N LEU A 494 -8.89 27.01 5.59
CA LEU A 494 -9.41 26.21 4.50
C LEU A 494 -8.26 25.48 3.81
N ASP A 495 -8.44 24.17 3.57
CA ASP A 495 -7.62 23.36 2.68
C ASP A 495 -8.55 22.69 1.67
N LEU A 496 -8.30 22.87 0.39
CA LEU A 496 -9.02 22.22 -0.69
C LEU A 496 -8.02 21.44 -1.53
N LYS A 497 -8.05 20.12 -1.44
CA LYS A 497 -7.21 19.23 -2.23
C LYS A 497 -8.05 18.57 -3.33
N GLY A 498 -7.54 18.60 -4.56
CA GLY A 498 -8.10 17.90 -5.71
C GLY A 498 -7.05 16.94 -6.29
N ILE A 499 -7.48 15.77 -6.73
CA ILE A 499 -6.68 14.81 -7.49
C ILE A 499 -7.44 14.47 -8.75
N TRP A 500 -6.80 14.60 -9.90
CA TRP A 500 -7.36 14.23 -11.20
C TRP A 500 -6.46 13.23 -11.90
N GLY A 501 -6.98 12.02 -12.15
CA GLY A 501 -6.35 11.00 -12.99
C GLY A 501 -6.53 11.38 -14.46
N ILE A 502 -5.43 11.77 -15.12
CA ILE A 502 -5.49 12.39 -16.47
C ILE A 502 -5.96 11.38 -17.51
N GLU A 503 -5.43 10.16 -17.49
CA GLU A 503 -5.71 9.15 -18.50
C GLU A 503 -7.12 8.57 -18.36
N ARG A 504 -7.63 8.43 -17.15
CA ARG A 504 -8.90 7.73 -16.85
C ARG A 504 -10.04 8.66 -16.47
N GLY A 505 -9.73 9.92 -16.16
CA GLY A 505 -10.71 10.95 -15.90
C GLY A 505 -11.30 10.95 -14.50
N ASP A 506 -10.70 10.22 -13.55
CA ASP A 506 -11.15 10.16 -12.16
C ASP A 506 -10.87 11.45 -11.42
N VAL A 507 -11.76 11.82 -10.51
CA VAL A 507 -11.61 13.02 -9.69
C VAL A 507 -11.89 12.72 -8.23
N LEU A 508 -10.96 13.11 -7.36
CA LEU A 508 -11.17 13.16 -5.92
C LEU A 508 -11.07 14.60 -5.44
N VAL A 509 -12.00 15.01 -4.57
CA VAL A 509 -11.97 16.33 -3.95
C VAL A 509 -12.09 16.18 -2.45
N MET A 510 -11.14 16.74 -1.71
CA MET A 510 -11.07 16.68 -0.25
C MET A 510 -11.07 18.11 0.33
N PRO A 511 -12.23 18.67 0.63
CA PRO A 511 -12.33 19.94 1.36
C PRO A 511 -12.10 19.71 2.86
N SER A 512 -11.43 20.67 3.49
CA SER A 512 -11.26 20.71 4.95
C SER A 512 -11.32 22.15 5.45
N LEU A 513 -12.13 22.38 6.48
CA LEU A 513 -12.29 23.66 7.14
C LEU A 513 -12.04 23.50 8.63
N SER A 514 -11.02 24.15 9.14
CA SER A 514 -10.60 24.06 10.54
C SER A 514 -10.87 25.37 11.28
N PHE A 515 -11.37 25.26 12.50
CA PHE A 515 -11.65 26.37 13.40
C PHE A 515 -10.84 26.18 14.69
N ASN A 516 -9.84 27.04 14.92
CA ASN A 516 -9.11 27.11 16.17
C ASN A 516 -9.95 27.93 17.18
N ILE A 517 -10.74 27.24 18.01
CA ILE A 517 -11.65 27.89 18.98
C ILE A 517 -10.85 28.47 20.14
N LYS A 518 -9.82 27.74 20.58
CA LYS A 518 -8.79 28.13 21.53
C LYS A 518 -7.46 27.57 21.07
N ASP A 519 -6.38 27.99 21.67
CA ASP A 519 -5.02 27.57 21.28
C ASP A 519 -4.86 26.04 21.25
N ASP A 520 -5.54 25.33 22.16
CA ASP A 520 -5.45 23.88 22.31
C ASP A 520 -6.63 23.13 21.70
N PHE A 521 -7.70 23.82 21.23
CA PHE A 521 -8.95 23.21 20.83
C PHE A 521 -9.35 23.60 19.41
N GLN A 522 -9.48 22.59 18.54
CA GLN A 522 -9.82 22.75 17.13
C GLN A 522 -11.04 21.94 16.75
N LEU A 523 -11.96 22.55 15.99
CA LEU A 523 -13.06 21.89 15.29
C LEU A 523 -12.69 21.77 13.81
N ASN A 524 -12.84 20.57 13.23
CA ASN A 524 -12.57 20.28 11.81
C ASN A 524 -13.85 19.81 11.12
N LEU A 525 -14.14 20.39 9.97
CA LEU A 525 -15.16 19.90 9.04
C LEU A 525 -14.44 19.47 7.79
N SER A 526 -14.59 18.23 7.37
CA SER A 526 -13.92 17.70 6.19
C SER A 526 -14.82 16.75 5.42
N GLY A 527 -14.40 16.40 4.22
CA GLY A 527 -15.11 15.44 3.41
C GLY A 527 -14.22 14.87 2.30
N LEU A 528 -14.76 13.89 1.62
CA LEU A 528 -14.20 13.32 0.41
C LEU A 528 -15.35 13.13 -0.58
N TYR A 529 -15.13 13.59 -1.81
CA TYR A 529 -15.96 13.30 -2.95
C TYR A 529 -15.15 12.54 -3.98
N ILE A 530 -15.66 11.40 -4.46
CA ILE A 530 -15.03 10.55 -5.47
C ILE A 530 -15.97 10.52 -6.68
N TRP A 531 -15.42 10.73 -7.85
CA TRP A 531 -16.12 10.59 -9.11
C TRP A 531 -15.24 9.84 -10.12
N CYS A 532 -15.81 8.83 -10.75
CA CYS A 532 -15.15 8.01 -11.76
C CYS A 532 -15.84 8.15 -13.09
N ASN A 533 -15.06 8.30 -14.15
CA ASN A 533 -15.62 8.46 -15.51
C ASN A 533 -16.07 7.12 -16.11
N ASN A 534 -15.43 6.03 -15.70
CA ASN A 534 -15.72 4.68 -16.18
C ASN A 534 -15.28 3.63 -15.13
N HIS A 535 -15.67 2.37 -15.34
CA HIS A 535 -15.36 1.25 -14.44
C HIS A 535 -13.92 0.72 -14.56
N ASP A 536 -13.08 1.28 -15.43
CA ASP A 536 -11.66 0.93 -15.56
C ASP A 536 -10.76 1.92 -14.82
N SER A 537 -11.36 2.82 -14.04
CA SER A 537 -10.64 3.84 -13.32
C SER A 537 -9.94 3.28 -12.08
N GLU A 538 -8.87 3.95 -11.63
CA GLU A 538 -8.13 3.54 -10.43
C GLU A 538 -9.00 3.62 -9.17
N PHE A 539 -9.97 4.54 -9.13
CA PHE A 539 -10.81 4.80 -7.97
C PHE A 539 -12.22 4.18 -8.06
N ASP A 540 -12.54 3.47 -9.13
CA ASP A 540 -13.86 2.85 -9.37
C ASP A 540 -14.34 1.99 -8.18
N GLY A 541 -13.42 1.22 -7.57
CA GLY A 541 -13.77 0.39 -6.43
C GLY A 541 -14.25 1.14 -5.18
N TRP A 542 -14.14 2.49 -5.16
CA TRP A 542 -14.49 3.35 -4.03
C TRP A 542 -15.41 4.52 -4.40
N GLU A 543 -15.97 4.54 -5.61
CA GLU A 543 -16.78 5.64 -6.13
C GLU A 543 -17.93 6.01 -5.18
N ASN A 544 -18.58 5.00 -4.58
CA ASN A 544 -19.71 5.18 -3.65
C ASN A 544 -19.29 5.40 -2.19
N ASN A 545 -18.04 5.79 -1.92
CA ASN A 545 -17.52 6.02 -0.57
C ASN A 545 -17.31 7.51 -0.24
N SER A 546 -17.97 8.40 -0.97
CA SER A 546 -17.98 9.83 -0.63
C SER A 546 -18.55 10.06 0.76
N PHE A 547 -17.95 10.95 1.55
CA PHE A 547 -18.35 11.17 2.93
C PHE A 547 -18.24 12.63 3.38
N ALA A 548 -18.95 12.94 4.47
CA ALA A 548 -18.75 14.13 5.30
C ALA A 548 -18.27 13.73 6.68
N GLN A 549 -17.37 14.51 7.27
CA GLN A 549 -16.77 14.24 8.57
C GLN A 549 -16.70 15.50 9.43
N VAL A 550 -16.96 15.34 10.70
CA VAL A 550 -16.70 16.34 11.73
C VAL A 550 -15.70 15.79 12.74
N GLY A 551 -14.70 16.59 13.09
CA GLY A 551 -13.65 16.22 14.03
C GLY A 551 -13.44 17.27 15.10
N VAL A 552 -13.10 16.82 16.29
CA VAL A 552 -12.69 17.67 17.42
C VAL A 552 -11.33 17.20 17.89
N LYS A 553 -10.38 18.14 17.96
CA LYS A 553 -9.01 17.88 18.38
C LYS A 553 -8.63 18.77 19.56
N TYR A 554 -8.01 18.16 20.57
CA TYR A 554 -7.38 18.83 21.70
C TYR A 554 -5.89 18.49 21.72
N THR A 555 -5.03 19.51 21.84
CA THR A 555 -3.56 19.37 21.89
C THR A 555 -3.07 19.91 23.24
N PHE A 556 -2.09 19.27 23.87
CA PHE A 556 -1.55 19.65 25.18
C PHE A 556 -0.03 19.45 25.27
#